data_184ed1dfe500e626e4a67297209bf9df
#
_entry.id   184ed1dfe500e626e4a67297209bf9df
#
_cell.length_a   1.000
_cell.length_b   1.000
_cell.length_c   1.000
_cell.angle_alpha   90.00
_cell.angle_beta   90.00
_cell.angle_gamma   90.00
#
_symmetry.space_group_name_H-M   'P 1'
#
loop_
_entity.id
_entity.type
_entity.pdbx_description
1 polymer ?
#
loop_
_entity_poly.entity_id
_entity_poly.type
_entity_poly.pdbx_seq_one_letter_code
_entity_poly.pdbx_strand_id
1 'polypeptide(L)'
;EQQKSLIVQIIYNLYRIHRKYPKFRHHDLHGGNILIKKVPEKNIKVELNNKTYTISNGGIEAVMIDFGFSLFPHIKNPLINDNYFKNIGISRNSHKLYDVHLFLNSLYEMTTQSKNPEVRNFIKSLLPPMYLGRKSTVLKKFRLIGTDRKNVAHTFYLPGFEKILSKPFLTGESRALPIPKPRKFVRPQIVPKKKASTPINKAAAYARAVAVMKKRREVGTPKPIPRRRR
;
A
#
# COMPACT_ATOMS: atom_id res chain seq x y z
N GLU A 1 -1.77 14.42 15.81
CA GLU A 1 -0.61 13.86 15.07
C GLU A 1 -0.87 12.45 14.53
N GLN A 2 -1.38 11.49 15.32
CA GLN A 2 -1.60 10.10 14.87
C GLN A 2 -2.49 9.99 13.63
N GLN A 3 -3.58 10.78 13.54
CA GLN A 3 -4.44 10.79 12.36
C GLN A 3 -3.75 11.34 11.11
N LYS A 4 -2.89 12.34 11.26
CA LYS A 4 -2.06 12.86 10.15
C LYS A 4 -1.08 11.79 9.68
N SER A 5 -0.39 11.17 10.62
CA SER A 5 0.53 10.06 10.35
C SER A 5 -0.16 8.88 9.66
N LEU A 6 -1.36 8.49 10.12
CA LEU A 6 -2.17 7.46 9.48
C LEU A 6 -2.41 7.79 7.99
N ILE A 7 -2.84 9.03 7.69
CA ILE A 7 -3.09 9.46 6.32
C ILE A 7 -1.80 9.37 5.49
N VAL A 8 -0.69 9.89 6.02
CA VAL A 8 0.60 9.85 5.34
C VAL A 8 1.03 8.42 5.05
N GLN A 9 1.02 7.54 6.04
CA GLN A 9 1.49 6.16 5.90
C GLN A 9 0.66 5.39 4.85
N ILE A 10 -0.66 5.47 4.92
CA ILE A 10 -1.54 4.75 3.97
C ILE A 10 -1.40 5.30 2.56
N ILE A 11 -1.48 6.63 2.38
CA ILE A 11 -1.40 7.22 1.04
C ILE A 11 -0.01 7.06 0.43
N TYR A 12 1.06 7.16 1.24
CA TYR A 12 2.43 6.95 0.75
C TYR A 12 2.69 5.48 0.38
N ASN A 13 2.17 4.53 1.13
CA ASN A 13 2.25 3.12 0.78
C ASN A 13 1.50 2.82 -0.54
N LEU A 14 0.30 3.36 -0.74
CA LEU A 14 -0.41 3.27 -2.01
C LEU A 14 0.39 3.91 -3.15
N TYR A 15 0.98 5.09 -2.95
CA TYR A 15 1.85 5.74 -3.92
C TYR A 15 3.02 4.84 -4.34
N ARG A 16 3.72 4.25 -3.39
CA ARG A 16 4.83 3.32 -3.65
C ARG A 16 4.38 2.08 -4.41
N ILE A 17 3.23 1.51 -4.03
CA ILE A 17 2.65 0.37 -4.72
C ILE A 17 2.30 0.75 -6.17
N HIS A 18 1.64 1.89 -6.38
CA HIS A 18 1.23 2.33 -7.72
C HIS A 18 2.41 2.68 -8.63
N ARG A 19 3.54 3.14 -8.09
CA ARG A 19 4.77 3.32 -8.88
C ARG A 19 5.28 2.01 -9.48
N LYS A 20 5.12 0.90 -8.77
CA LYS A 20 5.55 -0.43 -9.23
C LYS A 20 4.43 -1.17 -9.97
N TYR A 21 3.19 -1.00 -9.51
CA TYR A 21 2.01 -1.68 -10.01
C TYR A 21 0.88 -0.68 -10.28
N PRO A 22 0.88 0.07 -11.39
CA PRO A 22 -0.09 1.15 -11.65
C PRO A 22 -1.54 0.68 -11.71
N LYS A 23 -1.76 -0.58 -12.05
CA LYS A 23 -3.10 -1.20 -12.11
C LYS A 23 -3.54 -1.83 -10.79
N PHE A 24 -2.71 -1.81 -9.75
CA PHE A 24 -3.11 -2.31 -8.43
C PHE A 24 -4.33 -1.54 -7.90
N ARG A 25 -5.26 -2.25 -7.31
CA ARG A 25 -6.36 -1.72 -6.49
C ARG A 25 -6.57 -2.65 -5.30
N HIS A 26 -6.74 -2.08 -4.14
CA HIS A 26 -7.16 -2.81 -2.96
C HIS A 26 -8.66 -3.13 -3.02
N HIS A 27 -9.42 -2.20 -3.52
CA HIS A 27 -10.88 -2.20 -3.69
C HIS A 27 -11.69 -2.19 -2.39
N ASP A 28 -11.09 -2.44 -1.25
CA ASP A 28 -11.78 -2.46 0.05
C ASP A 28 -11.03 -1.71 1.15
N LEU A 29 -10.30 -0.67 0.79
CA LEU A 29 -9.47 0.09 1.73
C LEU A 29 -10.30 1.11 2.53
N HIS A 30 -11.14 0.63 3.42
CA HIS A 30 -11.82 1.45 4.43
C HIS A 30 -11.13 1.32 5.79
N GLY A 31 -11.55 2.13 6.79
CA GLY A 31 -10.91 2.16 8.11
C GLY A 31 -10.85 0.83 8.84
N GLY A 32 -11.84 -0.07 8.61
CA GLY A 32 -11.84 -1.42 9.18
C GLY A 32 -10.75 -2.36 8.62
N ASN A 33 -10.18 -2.02 7.46
CA ASN A 33 -9.12 -2.81 6.82
C ASN A 33 -7.74 -2.18 7.00
N ILE A 34 -7.58 -1.43 8.10
CA ILE A 34 -6.30 -0.85 8.52
C ILE A 34 -6.05 -1.21 9.98
N LEU A 35 -4.97 -1.94 10.21
CA LEU A 35 -4.47 -2.21 11.55
C LEU A 35 -3.55 -1.07 12.00
N ILE A 36 -3.68 -0.66 13.26
CA ILE A 36 -2.81 0.34 13.87
C ILE A 36 -2.06 -0.32 15.02
N LYS A 37 -0.74 -0.32 14.93
CA LYS A 37 0.17 -0.80 15.95
C LYS A 37 0.84 0.39 16.63
N LYS A 38 0.89 0.40 17.97
CA LYS A 38 1.71 1.34 18.72
C LYS A 38 3.18 0.97 18.56
N VAL A 39 4.00 1.94 18.21
CA VAL A 39 5.45 1.79 18.03
C VAL A 39 6.15 3.03 18.59
N PRO A 40 7.48 2.97 18.86
CA PRO A 40 8.23 4.16 19.23
C PRO A 40 8.06 5.28 18.20
N GLU A 41 7.96 6.51 18.68
CA GLU A 41 7.90 7.67 17.80
C GLU A 41 9.23 7.85 17.05
N LYS A 42 9.13 8.01 15.74
CA LYS A 42 10.27 8.25 14.85
C LYS A 42 9.85 9.02 13.62
N ASN A 43 10.82 9.59 12.96
CA ASN A 43 10.58 10.23 11.67
C ASN A 43 10.59 9.21 10.53
N ILE A 44 9.60 9.33 9.64
CA ILE A 44 9.52 8.62 8.38
C ILE A 44 9.89 9.55 7.23
N LYS A 45 10.59 9.02 6.23
CA LYS A 45 10.95 9.75 5.01
C LYS A 45 9.92 9.50 3.93
N VAL A 46 9.36 10.56 3.40
CA VAL A 46 8.39 10.54 2.29
C VAL A 46 9.04 11.18 1.08
N GLU A 47 9.35 10.38 0.07
CA GLU A 47 10.03 10.81 -1.15
C GLU A 47 9.01 11.05 -2.27
N LEU A 48 8.89 12.30 -2.73
CA LEU A 48 7.94 12.73 -3.75
C LEU A 48 8.65 13.64 -4.75
N ASN A 49 8.60 13.30 -6.03
CA ASN A 49 9.07 14.20 -7.11
C ASN A 49 10.43 14.86 -6.83
N ASN A 50 11.44 14.07 -6.49
CA ASN A 50 12.80 14.53 -6.15
C ASN A 50 12.90 15.41 -4.88
N LYS A 51 11.89 15.36 -4.02
CA LYS A 51 11.90 16.00 -2.71
C LYS A 51 11.69 14.94 -1.62
N THR A 52 12.35 15.15 -0.49
CA THR A 52 12.17 14.33 0.71
C THR A 52 11.55 15.16 1.81
N TYR A 53 10.46 14.67 2.37
CA TYR A 53 9.83 15.22 3.56
C TYR A 53 10.11 14.29 4.74
N THR A 54 10.36 14.89 5.89
CA THR A 54 10.57 14.17 7.15
C THR A 54 9.34 14.39 8.02
N ILE A 55 8.57 13.34 8.31
CA ILE A 55 7.27 13.43 8.98
C ILE A 55 7.27 12.47 10.16
N SER A 56 6.76 12.88 11.33
CA SER A 56 6.61 11.97 12.47
C SER A 56 5.64 10.83 12.15
N ASN A 57 5.96 9.62 12.61
CA ASN A 57 5.02 8.50 12.57
C ASN A 57 3.92 8.60 13.65
N GLY A 58 3.94 9.63 14.50
CA GLY A 58 2.97 9.84 15.57
C GLY A 58 2.89 8.69 16.59
N GLY A 59 3.96 7.89 16.74
CA GLY A 59 3.96 6.71 17.60
C GLY A 59 3.13 5.54 17.10
N ILE A 60 2.77 5.51 15.80
CA ILE A 60 1.98 4.43 15.19
C ILE A 60 2.61 3.89 13.91
N GLU A 61 2.30 2.62 13.63
CA GLU A 61 2.50 1.97 12.35
C GLU A 61 1.14 1.52 11.81
N ALA A 62 0.82 1.92 10.58
CA ALA A 62 -0.43 1.60 9.90
C ALA A 62 -0.20 0.53 8.84
N VAL A 63 -0.96 -0.56 8.90
CA VAL A 63 -0.84 -1.72 8.00
C VAL A 63 -2.17 -1.95 7.29
N MET A 64 -2.14 -1.99 5.96
CA MET A 64 -3.29 -2.39 5.15
C MET A 64 -3.46 -3.90 5.21
N ILE A 65 -4.70 -4.35 5.40
CA ILE A 65 -5.08 -5.78 5.49
C ILE A 65 -6.26 -6.08 4.59
N ASP A 66 -6.61 -7.35 4.45
CA ASP A 66 -7.75 -7.86 3.69
C ASP A 66 -7.70 -7.52 2.19
N PHE A 67 -6.79 -8.18 1.51
CA PHE A 67 -6.60 -8.05 0.06
C PHE A 67 -7.56 -8.94 -0.76
N GLY A 68 -8.64 -9.44 -0.16
CA GLY A 68 -9.59 -10.35 -0.82
C GLY A 68 -10.20 -9.81 -2.11
N PHE A 69 -10.43 -8.49 -2.21
CA PHE A 69 -10.93 -7.84 -3.42
C PHE A 69 -9.84 -7.16 -4.25
N SER A 70 -8.57 -7.43 -3.98
CA SER A 70 -7.50 -6.72 -4.66
C SER A 70 -7.36 -7.13 -6.12
N LEU A 71 -7.06 -6.15 -6.95
CA LEU A 71 -6.66 -6.30 -8.33
C LEU A 71 -5.14 -6.18 -8.43
N PHE A 72 -4.49 -7.26 -8.88
CA PHE A 72 -3.07 -7.26 -9.21
C PHE A 72 -2.87 -7.46 -10.71
N PRO A 73 -1.85 -6.84 -11.32
CA PRO A 73 -1.46 -7.16 -12.69
C PRO A 73 -1.18 -8.66 -12.82
N HIS A 74 -1.70 -9.26 -13.89
CA HIS A 74 -1.49 -10.66 -14.23
C HIS A 74 -2.08 -11.71 -13.27
N ILE A 75 -2.73 -11.30 -12.17
CA ILE A 75 -3.44 -12.22 -11.27
C ILE A 75 -4.94 -12.03 -11.46
N LYS A 76 -5.62 -13.10 -11.89
CA LYS A 76 -7.08 -13.09 -12.00
C LYS A 76 -7.69 -13.30 -10.62
N ASN A 77 -8.39 -12.31 -10.11
CA ASN A 77 -9.17 -12.44 -8.89
C ASN A 77 -10.62 -12.85 -9.26
N PRO A 78 -11.07 -14.08 -8.91
CA PRO A 78 -12.41 -14.55 -9.27
C PRO A 78 -13.52 -13.78 -8.55
N LEU A 79 -13.22 -13.14 -7.42
CA LEU A 79 -14.19 -12.34 -6.68
C LEU A 79 -14.54 -11.04 -7.39
N ILE A 80 -13.66 -10.52 -8.28
CA ILE A 80 -13.93 -9.31 -9.04
C ILE A 80 -14.66 -9.68 -10.33
N ASN A 81 -15.98 -9.69 -10.28
CA ASN A 81 -16.86 -10.00 -11.39
C ASN A 81 -18.00 -8.98 -11.51
N ASP A 82 -18.83 -9.11 -12.55
CA ASP A 82 -19.92 -8.17 -12.83
C ASP A 82 -20.97 -8.09 -11.72
N ASN A 83 -21.17 -9.18 -10.97
CA ASN A 83 -22.12 -9.20 -9.85
C ASN A 83 -21.62 -8.32 -8.69
N TYR A 84 -20.33 -8.38 -8.38
CA TYR A 84 -19.73 -7.49 -7.38
C TYR A 84 -19.79 -6.04 -7.81
N PHE A 85 -19.56 -5.75 -9.08
CA PHE A 85 -19.74 -4.40 -9.60
C PHE A 85 -21.18 -3.90 -9.39
N LYS A 86 -22.17 -4.68 -9.77
CA LYS A 86 -23.59 -4.32 -9.61
C LYS A 86 -23.97 -4.11 -8.15
N ASN A 87 -23.49 -4.96 -7.25
CA ASN A 87 -23.92 -4.98 -5.85
C ASN A 87 -23.16 -3.98 -4.98
N ILE A 88 -21.85 -3.86 -5.13
CA ILE A 88 -21.00 -3.06 -4.25
C ILE A 88 -20.10 -2.04 -4.95
N GLY A 89 -20.15 -1.95 -6.27
CA GLY A 89 -19.41 -0.93 -7.04
C GLY A 89 -17.93 -1.25 -7.24
N ILE A 90 -17.50 -2.51 -7.09
CA ILE A 90 -16.12 -2.93 -7.38
C ILE A 90 -16.00 -3.32 -8.85
N SER A 91 -15.05 -2.73 -9.57
CA SER A 91 -14.81 -2.99 -10.99
C SER A 91 -13.33 -3.18 -11.29
N ARG A 92 -13.01 -3.96 -12.34
CA ARG A 92 -11.64 -4.08 -12.87
C ARG A 92 -11.09 -2.78 -13.43
N ASN A 93 -11.97 -1.87 -13.84
CA ASN A 93 -11.64 -0.58 -14.44
C ASN A 93 -11.83 0.59 -13.47
N SER A 94 -11.80 0.34 -12.17
CA SER A 94 -11.94 1.40 -11.18
C SER A 94 -10.86 2.49 -11.34
N HIS A 95 -11.23 3.72 -10.97
CA HIS A 95 -10.32 4.86 -11.07
C HIS A 95 -8.99 4.60 -10.34
N LYS A 96 -7.88 5.10 -10.88
CA LYS A 96 -6.53 4.89 -10.30
C LYS A 96 -6.39 5.30 -8.83
N LEU A 97 -7.18 6.29 -8.39
CA LEU A 97 -7.21 6.77 -6.99
C LEU A 97 -8.42 6.27 -6.21
N TYR A 98 -9.04 5.19 -6.66
CA TYR A 98 -10.20 4.59 -6.00
C TYR A 98 -9.97 4.30 -4.52
N ASP A 99 -8.83 3.66 -4.20
CA ASP A 99 -8.49 3.30 -2.82
C ASP A 99 -8.20 4.53 -1.96
N VAL A 100 -7.57 5.56 -2.53
CA VAL A 100 -7.34 6.85 -1.85
C VAL A 100 -8.67 7.49 -1.48
N HIS A 101 -9.62 7.52 -2.43
CA HIS A 101 -10.95 8.07 -2.17
C HIS A 101 -11.68 7.27 -1.09
N LEU A 102 -11.73 5.94 -1.21
CA LEU A 102 -12.42 5.08 -0.25
C LEU A 102 -11.87 5.24 1.16
N PHE A 103 -10.54 5.26 1.29
CA PHE A 103 -9.87 5.49 2.56
C PHE A 103 -10.22 6.86 3.16
N LEU A 104 -10.05 7.94 2.40
CA LEU A 104 -10.33 9.29 2.87
C LEU A 104 -11.81 9.49 3.20
N ASN A 105 -12.73 8.96 2.39
CA ASN A 105 -14.15 9.07 2.65
C ASN A 105 -14.57 8.24 3.88
N SER A 106 -14.01 7.07 4.08
CA SER A 106 -14.20 6.28 5.30
C SER A 106 -13.71 7.04 6.55
N LEU A 107 -12.53 7.63 6.47
CA LEU A 107 -11.96 8.43 7.57
C LEU A 107 -12.80 9.69 7.84
N TYR A 108 -13.31 10.35 6.79
CA TYR A 108 -14.23 11.47 6.92
C TYR A 108 -15.49 11.10 7.71
N GLU A 109 -16.08 9.93 7.46
CA GLU A 109 -17.24 9.44 8.20
C GLU A 109 -16.87 9.10 9.66
N MET A 110 -15.76 8.43 9.90
CA MET A 110 -15.30 8.09 11.24
C MET A 110 -15.01 9.33 12.10
N THR A 111 -14.62 10.44 11.48
CA THR A 111 -14.34 11.70 12.18
C THR A 111 -15.55 12.60 12.35
N THR A 112 -16.76 12.15 11.99
CA THR A 112 -17.99 12.95 12.10
C THR A 112 -18.28 13.40 13.52
N GLN A 113 -18.00 12.58 14.51
CA GLN A 113 -18.21 12.87 15.93
C GLN A 113 -16.92 13.30 16.64
N SER A 114 -15.83 13.49 15.91
CA SER A 114 -14.55 13.91 16.50
C SER A 114 -14.63 15.35 17.01
N LYS A 115 -14.11 15.57 18.21
CA LYS A 115 -13.94 16.92 18.77
C LYS A 115 -12.91 17.75 18.00
N ASN A 116 -12.00 17.10 17.27
CA ASN A 116 -11.00 17.77 16.44
C ASN A 116 -11.41 17.71 14.96
N PRO A 117 -11.87 18.82 14.36
CA PRO A 117 -12.34 18.86 12.98
C PRO A 117 -11.20 18.96 11.94
N GLU A 118 -9.94 19.09 12.35
CA GLU A 118 -8.83 19.36 11.43
C GLU A 118 -8.71 18.34 10.29
N VAL A 119 -8.71 17.04 10.63
CA VAL A 119 -8.65 15.96 9.63
C VAL A 119 -9.86 15.99 8.72
N ARG A 120 -11.05 16.22 9.28
CA ARG A 120 -12.28 16.31 8.50
C ARG A 120 -12.25 17.49 7.53
N ASN A 121 -11.77 18.65 7.99
CA ASN A 121 -11.61 19.85 7.16
C ASN A 121 -10.55 19.66 6.09
N PHE A 122 -9.46 18.98 6.44
CA PHE A 122 -8.44 18.60 5.47
C PHE A 122 -9.02 17.72 4.35
N ILE A 123 -9.80 16.69 4.69
CA ILE A 123 -10.44 15.82 3.68
C ILE A 123 -11.44 16.60 2.82
N LYS A 124 -12.25 17.51 3.41
CA LYS A 124 -13.13 18.43 2.66
C LYS A 124 -12.36 19.31 1.69
N SER A 125 -11.14 19.73 2.02
CA SER A 125 -10.32 20.54 1.14
C SER A 125 -9.77 19.77 -0.08
N LEU A 126 -9.77 18.44 0.00
CA LEU A 126 -9.28 17.55 -1.05
C LEU A 126 -10.36 17.04 -1.98
N LEU A 127 -11.57 16.79 -1.42
CA LEU A 127 -12.64 16.09 -2.13
C LEU A 127 -13.86 17.00 -2.29
N PRO A 128 -14.47 17.06 -3.48
CA PRO A 128 -15.74 17.73 -3.69
C PRO A 128 -16.83 17.16 -2.77
N PRO A 129 -17.82 17.98 -2.34
CA PRO A 129 -18.88 17.52 -1.44
C PRO A 129 -19.63 16.28 -1.92
N MET A 130 -19.81 16.14 -3.25
CA MET A 130 -20.47 14.98 -3.87
C MET A 130 -19.67 13.66 -3.72
N TYR A 131 -18.39 13.73 -3.33
CA TYR A 131 -17.55 12.55 -3.11
C TYR A 131 -17.44 12.17 -1.63
N LEU A 132 -18.14 12.87 -0.75
CA LEU A 132 -18.10 12.68 0.69
C LEU A 132 -19.37 12.03 1.23
N GLY A 133 -19.20 11.23 2.27
CA GLY A 133 -20.30 10.60 2.98
C GLY A 133 -20.80 9.31 2.33
N ARG A 134 -22.03 8.94 2.70
CA ARG A 134 -22.66 7.68 2.28
C ARG A 134 -23.61 7.84 1.11
N LYS A 135 -24.22 9.03 1.01
CA LYS A 135 -25.33 9.32 0.09
C LYS A 135 -24.89 10.34 -0.94
N SER A 136 -24.71 9.90 -2.16
CA SER A 136 -24.44 10.76 -3.31
C SER A 136 -24.77 9.99 -4.58
N THR A 137 -25.08 10.69 -5.65
CA THR A 137 -25.32 10.10 -6.97
C THR A 137 -24.09 9.43 -7.57
N VAL A 138 -22.88 9.82 -7.11
CA VAL A 138 -21.59 9.28 -7.57
C VAL A 138 -21.00 8.24 -6.61
N LEU A 139 -21.70 7.92 -5.51
CA LEU A 139 -21.24 6.98 -4.50
C LEU A 139 -22.22 5.81 -4.33
N LYS A 140 -21.67 4.64 -4.07
CA LYS A 140 -22.40 3.47 -3.59
C LYS A 140 -21.66 2.87 -2.39
N LYS A 141 -22.30 2.84 -1.22
CA LYS A 141 -21.68 2.35 0.02
C LYS A 141 -20.27 2.94 0.25
N PHE A 142 -20.15 4.28 0.23
CA PHE A 142 -18.90 5.05 0.31
C PHE A 142 -17.96 4.98 -0.89
N ARG A 143 -18.26 4.18 -1.90
CA ARG A 143 -17.37 3.93 -3.02
C ARG A 143 -17.77 4.76 -4.21
N LEU A 144 -16.80 5.30 -4.93
CA LEU A 144 -17.04 5.87 -6.25
C LEU A 144 -17.57 4.78 -7.16
N ILE A 145 -18.77 5.01 -7.72
CA ILE A 145 -19.36 4.08 -8.66
C ILE A 145 -18.54 4.19 -9.94
N GLY A 146 -17.85 3.10 -10.29
CA GLY A 146 -17.10 3.02 -11.54
C GLY A 146 -18.01 3.25 -12.73
N THR A 147 -17.50 3.90 -13.68
CA THR A 147 -18.06 4.56 -14.84
C THR A 147 -18.27 3.64 -16.02
N ASP A 148 -18.32 2.34 -15.84
CA ASP A 148 -17.93 1.38 -16.86
C ASP A 148 -19.01 0.98 -17.85
N ARG A 149 -20.22 1.48 -17.78
CA ARG A 149 -21.24 0.97 -18.72
C ARG A 149 -21.80 1.94 -19.72
N LYS A 150 -21.55 3.22 -19.63
CA LYS A 150 -22.00 4.21 -20.64
C LYS A 150 -21.10 5.42 -20.70
N ASN A 151 -19.81 5.28 -21.00
CA ASN A 151 -18.95 6.40 -21.40
C ASN A 151 -19.16 7.74 -20.68
N VAL A 152 -19.80 7.74 -19.55
CA VAL A 152 -19.78 8.86 -18.65
C VAL A 152 -18.46 8.68 -17.92
N ALA A 153 -17.41 9.06 -18.60
CA ALA A 153 -16.18 9.43 -17.96
C ALA A 153 -16.53 10.53 -16.96
N HIS A 154 -17.09 10.14 -15.83
CA HIS A 154 -16.99 10.98 -14.66
C HIS A 154 -15.50 11.03 -14.42
N THR A 155 -14.90 12.05 -14.96
CA THR A 155 -13.54 12.44 -14.69
C THR A 155 -13.59 12.83 -13.22
N PHE A 156 -13.50 11.81 -12.35
CA PHE A 156 -13.39 12.05 -10.93
C PHE A 156 -12.14 12.88 -10.75
N TYR A 157 -12.34 14.14 -10.43
CA TYR A 157 -11.23 15.01 -10.10
C TYR A 157 -10.78 14.66 -8.68
N LEU A 158 -9.91 13.65 -8.59
CA LEU A 158 -9.23 13.32 -7.36
C LEU A 158 -7.81 13.87 -7.43
N PRO A 159 -7.33 14.54 -6.38
CA PRO A 159 -5.96 15.00 -6.34
C PRO A 159 -5.02 13.80 -6.36
N GLY A 160 -3.93 13.88 -7.15
CA GLY A 160 -2.90 12.85 -7.20
C GLY A 160 -2.20 12.66 -5.85
N PHE A 161 -1.51 11.54 -5.70
CA PHE A 161 -0.78 11.20 -4.48
C PHE A 161 0.15 12.30 -4.01
N GLU A 162 0.95 12.85 -4.93
CA GLU A 162 1.93 13.90 -4.65
C GLU A 162 1.24 15.18 -4.16
N LYS A 163 0.11 15.53 -4.80
CA LYS A 163 -0.65 16.73 -4.41
C LYS A 163 -1.27 16.60 -3.01
N ILE A 164 -1.65 15.39 -2.60
CA ILE A 164 -2.18 15.13 -1.26
C ILE A 164 -1.04 15.17 -0.24
N LEU A 165 0.02 14.37 -0.49
CA LEU A 165 1.11 14.16 0.44
C LEU A 165 1.98 15.41 0.66
N SER A 166 2.02 16.33 -0.30
CA SER A 166 2.74 17.60 -0.17
C SER A 166 1.95 18.72 0.51
N LYS A 167 0.72 18.45 0.96
CA LYS A 167 -0.08 19.48 1.65
C LYS A 167 0.52 19.85 3.01
N PRO A 168 0.60 21.15 3.34
CA PRO A 168 1.17 21.61 4.61
C PRO A 168 0.55 20.98 5.85
N PHE A 169 -0.73 20.64 5.79
CA PHE A 169 -1.42 19.92 6.86
C PHE A 169 -0.74 18.60 7.23
N LEU A 170 -0.18 17.87 6.25
CA LEU A 170 0.49 16.59 6.47
C LEU A 170 1.99 16.76 6.71
N THR A 171 2.63 17.68 6.00
CA THR A 171 4.08 17.88 6.05
C THR A 171 4.51 18.83 7.17
N GLY A 172 3.57 19.59 7.74
CA GLY A 172 3.88 20.64 8.69
C GLY A 172 4.82 21.67 8.07
N GLU A 173 5.75 22.18 8.86
CA GLU A 173 6.84 23.07 8.42
C GLU A 173 8.05 22.30 7.85
N SER A 174 7.89 20.99 7.59
CA SER A 174 8.97 20.16 7.07
C SER A 174 9.49 20.74 5.76
N ARG A 175 10.72 21.25 5.75
CA ARG A 175 11.38 21.69 4.54
C ARG A 175 11.60 20.50 3.61
N ALA A 176 11.02 20.58 2.41
CA ALA A 176 11.31 19.62 1.36
C ALA A 176 12.78 19.73 0.98
N LEU A 177 13.57 18.72 1.29
CA LEU A 177 14.97 18.65 0.87
C LEU A 177 15.08 18.02 -0.50
N PRO A 178 15.94 18.51 -1.40
CA PRO A 178 16.25 17.85 -2.65
C PRO A 178 16.80 16.44 -2.38
N ILE A 179 16.37 15.45 -3.14
CA ILE A 179 17.00 14.12 -3.07
C ILE A 179 18.42 14.25 -3.63
N PRO A 180 19.45 13.86 -2.88
CA PRO A 180 20.81 13.87 -3.39
C PRO A 180 20.88 13.06 -4.68
N LYS A 181 21.47 13.63 -5.74
CA LYS A 181 21.71 12.87 -6.96
C LYS A 181 22.51 11.61 -6.62
N PRO A 182 22.13 10.42 -7.15
CA PRO A 182 22.88 9.22 -6.90
C PRO A 182 24.34 9.46 -7.26
N ARG A 183 25.25 9.24 -6.32
CA ARG A 183 26.69 9.30 -6.60
C ARG A 183 26.95 8.36 -7.77
N LYS A 184 27.58 8.85 -8.84
CA LYS A 184 28.01 7.99 -9.95
C LYS A 184 28.77 6.84 -9.34
N PHE A 185 28.26 5.63 -9.54
CA PHE A 185 28.94 4.44 -9.06
C PHE A 185 30.24 4.33 -9.85
N VAL A 186 31.34 4.78 -9.25
CA VAL A 186 32.66 4.51 -9.78
C VAL A 186 32.84 3.03 -9.60
N ARG A 187 32.74 2.25 -10.70
CA ARG A 187 33.03 0.82 -10.66
C ARG A 187 34.41 0.66 -9.99
N PRO A 188 34.53 -0.09 -8.89
CA PRO A 188 35.84 -0.43 -8.37
C PRO A 188 36.65 -1.05 -9.54
N GLN A 189 37.82 -0.51 -9.81
CA GLN A 189 38.69 -1.17 -10.75
C GLN A 189 38.94 -2.59 -10.23
N ILE A 190 38.44 -3.57 -10.97
CA ILE A 190 38.70 -4.97 -10.67
C ILE A 190 40.17 -5.19 -10.94
N VAL A 191 40.96 -5.09 -9.88
CA VAL A 191 42.34 -5.58 -9.93
C VAL A 191 42.25 -7.09 -10.24
N PRO A 192 42.80 -7.57 -11.36
CA PRO A 192 42.67 -8.97 -11.73
C PRO A 192 43.32 -9.83 -10.64
N LYS A 193 42.53 -10.51 -9.83
CA LYS A 193 43.04 -11.52 -8.90
C LYS A 193 43.70 -12.60 -9.74
N LYS A 194 45.02 -12.80 -9.54
CA LYS A 194 45.76 -13.97 -10.09
C LYS A 194 44.92 -15.22 -9.83
N LYS A 195 44.59 -15.95 -10.89
CA LYS A 195 43.85 -17.21 -10.83
C LYS A 195 44.62 -18.17 -9.95
N ALA A 196 44.14 -18.44 -8.74
CA ALA A 196 44.56 -19.62 -7.99
C ALA A 196 43.88 -20.83 -8.66
N SER A 197 44.66 -21.62 -9.38
CA SER A 197 44.24 -22.86 -10.02
C SER A 197 44.18 -23.96 -8.98
N THR A 198 43.06 -24.09 -8.29
CA THR A 198 42.75 -25.33 -7.59
C THR A 198 41.48 -25.90 -8.24
N PRO A 199 41.51 -27.10 -8.80
CA PRO A 199 40.33 -27.69 -9.41
C PRO A 199 39.33 -28.03 -8.29
N ILE A 200 38.20 -27.32 -8.29
CA ILE A 200 37.08 -27.65 -7.40
C ILE A 200 36.50 -28.98 -7.88
N ASN A 201 36.71 -30.02 -7.09
CA ASN A 201 36.11 -31.31 -7.34
C ASN A 201 34.59 -31.22 -7.21
N LYS A 202 33.90 -31.01 -8.36
CA LYS A 202 32.45 -30.84 -8.44
C LYS A 202 31.68 -32.04 -7.87
N ALA A 203 32.26 -33.24 -7.87
CA ALA A 203 31.66 -34.43 -7.30
C ALA A 203 31.57 -34.36 -5.76
N ALA A 204 32.58 -33.82 -5.08
CA ALA A 204 32.57 -33.64 -3.63
C ALA A 204 31.58 -32.58 -3.17
N ALA A 205 31.37 -31.48 -3.95
CA ALA A 205 30.37 -30.45 -3.65
C ALA A 205 28.94 -30.99 -3.82
N TYR A 206 28.71 -31.81 -4.85
CA TYR A 206 27.40 -32.43 -5.09
C TYR A 206 27.06 -33.45 -4.00
N ALA A 207 28.01 -34.28 -3.57
CA ALA A 207 27.81 -35.25 -2.50
C ALA A 207 27.46 -34.60 -1.16
N ARG A 208 28.05 -33.43 -0.82
CA ARG A 208 27.70 -32.66 0.38
C ARG A 208 26.29 -32.09 0.31
N ALA A 209 25.88 -31.60 -0.84
CA ALA A 209 24.52 -31.07 -1.02
C ALA A 209 23.45 -32.16 -0.88
N VAL A 210 23.68 -33.36 -1.43
CA VAL A 210 22.76 -34.50 -1.29
C VAL A 210 22.70 -35.02 0.15
N ALA A 211 23.79 -35.03 0.90
CA ALA A 211 23.83 -35.44 2.31
C ALA A 211 22.99 -34.46 3.20
N VAL A 212 23.07 -33.16 2.93
CA VAL A 212 22.28 -32.16 3.65
C VAL A 212 20.77 -32.30 3.38
N MET A 213 20.39 -32.62 2.14
CA MET A 213 18.98 -32.86 1.79
C MET A 213 18.42 -34.14 2.41
N LYS A 214 19.25 -35.22 2.51
CA LYS A 214 18.83 -36.46 3.16
C LYS A 214 18.61 -36.27 4.65
N LYS A 215 19.49 -35.53 5.34
CA LYS A 215 19.33 -35.20 6.76
C LYS A 215 18.09 -34.35 7.08
N ARG A 216 17.64 -33.49 6.15
CA ARG A 216 16.41 -32.70 6.29
C ARG A 216 15.12 -33.54 6.11
N ARG A 217 15.16 -34.65 5.43
CA ARG A 217 14.02 -35.57 5.26
C ARG A 217 13.81 -36.48 6.48
N GLU A 218 14.85 -36.73 7.27
CA GLU A 218 14.77 -37.61 8.46
C GLU A 218 14.32 -36.85 9.72
N VAL A 219 14.28 -35.51 9.72
CA VAL A 219 13.84 -34.69 10.84
C VAL A 219 12.48 -34.07 10.47
N GLY A 220 11.41 -34.79 10.78
CA GLY A 220 10.12 -34.16 11.06
C GLY A 220 8.98 -34.38 10.08
N THR A 221 8.31 -35.53 10.20
CA THR A 221 6.85 -35.55 10.03
C THR A 221 6.19 -35.38 11.41
N PRO A 222 5.38 -34.34 11.64
CA PRO A 222 4.62 -34.23 12.89
C PRO A 222 3.60 -35.36 12.98
N LYS A 223 3.54 -36.05 14.11
CA LYS A 223 2.49 -37.04 14.41
C LYS A 223 1.12 -36.38 14.40
N PRO A 224 0.08 -37.01 13.82
CA PRO A 224 -1.27 -36.44 13.83
C PRO A 224 -1.84 -36.43 15.26
N ILE A 225 -2.46 -35.29 15.60
CA ILE A 225 -3.14 -35.07 16.88
C ILE A 225 -4.42 -35.93 16.91
N PRO A 226 -4.69 -36.76 17.95
CA PRO A 226 -5.89 -37.55 18.05
C PRO A 226 -7.13 -36.66 18.20
N ARG A 227 -8.14 -36.89 17.33
CA ARG A 227 -9.44 -36.23 17.44
C ARG A 227 -10.17 -36.74 18.68
N ARG A 228 -10.47 -35.86 19.63
CA ARG A 228 -11.45 -36.15 20.69
C ARG A 228 -12.84 -36.28 20.07
N ARG A 229 -13.43 -37.45 20.26
CA ARG A 229 -14.88 -37.68 20.01
C ARG A 229 -15.64 -36.92 21.10
N ARG A 230 -16.64 -36.17 20.67
CA ARG A 230 -17.82 -35.83 21.47
C ARG A 230 -19.02 -36.59 20.85
#